data_cfffccd894435e944b4e70c34bb9fe6a
#
_entry.id   cfffccd894435e944b4e70c34bb9fe6a
#
_cell.length_a   1.000
_cell.length_b   1.000
_cell.length_c   1.000
_cell.angle_alpha   90.00
_cell.angle_beta   90.00
_cell.angle_gamma   90.00
#
_symmetry.space_group_name_H-M   'P 1'
#
loop_
_entity.id
_entity.type
_entity.pdbx_description
1 polymer ?
#
loop_
_entity_poly.entity_id
_entity_poly.type
_entity_poly.pdbx_seq_one_letter_code
_entity_poly.pdbx_strand_id
1 'polypeptide(L)'
;MYVHTVWTHRGMSEVAARKRILETGIVAIIRGIDADVCSEVVDAIAEGGVDVIEITANTPGAVEMIRQVSDEFEDIAIGAGTVLDAETARAVQLAGAEFVVTPTVNTDVIETCNRYGTPIATGVMTPTEALSATEAGADFCKLFPASTTGPRHVSAINGPLPQVPIIPTGGVSLDNAAAFFEAGAVALGVGSSIVDSDAIDAGEFDALTEAASEFVALAEEHR
;
A
#
# COMPACT_ATOMS: atom_id res chain seq x y z
N MET A 1 19.96 8.28 29.87
CA MET A 1 20.59 7.27 29.00
C MET A 1 19.48 6.52 28.25
N TYR A 2 18.70 7.23 27.39
CA TYR A 2 17.51 6.68 26.70
C TYR A 2 17.34 7.20 25.26
N VAL A 3 18.41 7.64 24.59
CA VAL A 3 18.31 8.30 23.27
C VAL A 3 18.81 7.40 22.12
N HIS A 4 19.46 6.27 22.39
CA HIS A 4 20.10 5.46 21.34
C HIS A 4 19.24 4.33 20.74
N THR A 5 18.11 3.95 21.37
CA THR A 5 17.34 2.78 20.94
C THR A 5 16.27 3.09 19.87
N VAL A 6 15.80 4.34 19.81
CA VAL A 6 14.69 4.73 18.90
C VAL A 6 15.13 4.87 17.43
N TRP A 7 16.40 5.24 17.19
CA TRP A 7 16.87 5.45 15.81
C TRP A 7 17.31 4.16 15.10
N THR A 8 17.73 3.13 15.83
CA THR A 8 18.18 1.86 15.27
C THR A 8 17.01 0.95 14.84
N HIS A 9 15.84 1.06 15.47
CA HIS A 9 14.64 0.33 15.06
C HIS A 9 14.00 0.93 13.79
N ARG A 10 14.09 2.26 13.59
CA ARG A 10 13.45 2.94 12.45
C ARG A 10 14.11 2.66 11.09
N GLY A 11 15.43 2.58 11.00
CA GLY A 11 16.11 2.25 9.75
C GLY A 11 15.91 0.79 9.31
N MET A 12 15.57 -0.09 10.26
CA MET A 12 15.20 -1.47 9.94
C MET A 12 13.75 -1.59 9.45
N SER A 13 12.83 -0.73 9.92
CA SER A 13 11.43 -0.69 9.49
C SER A 13 11.28 -0.21 8.05
N GLU A 14 11.99 0.85 7.64
CA GLU A 14 11.97 1.37 6.25
C GLU A 14 12.37 0.30 5.24
N VAL A 15 13.49 -0.37 5.48
CA VAL A 15 13.98 -1.46 4.62
C VAL A 15 13.01 -2.65 4.65
N ALA A 16 12.36 -2.91 5.80
CA ALA A 16 11.45 -4.02 5.96
C ALA A 16 10.15 -3.82 5.17
N ALA A 17 9.44 -2.69 5.33
CA ALA A 17 8.19 -2.43 4.63
C ALA A 17 8.38 -2.36 3.10
N ARG A 18 9.42 -1.65 2.62
CA ARG A 18 9.75 -1.61 1.20
C ARG A 18 10.06 -3.00 0.65
N LYS A 19 10.79 -3.81 1.40
CA LYS A 19 11.16 -5.18 1.02
C LYS A 19 9.91 -6.06 0.97
N ARG A 20 9.03 -5.99 1.97
CA ARG A 20 7.76 -6.75 1.98
C ARG A 20 6.89 -6.42 0.78
N ILE A 21 6.67 -5.14 0.45
CA ILE A 21 5.93 -4.73 -0.75
C ILE A 21 6.48 -5.40 -2.00
N LEU A 22 7.82 -5.45 -2.12
CA LEU A 22 8.48 -6.10 -3.26
C LEU A 22 8.43 -7.64 -3.17
N GLU A 23 8.40 -8.25 -2.00
CA GLU A 23 8.41 -9.71 -1.83
C GLU A 23 7.02 -10.33 -1.95
N THR A 24 5.98 -9.71 -1.42
CA THR A 24 4.61 -10.21 -1.54
C THR A 24 3.95 -9.83 -2.85
N GLY A 25 4.25 -8.62 -3.36
CA GLY A 25 3.67 -8.12 -4.59
C GLY A 25 2.21 -7.69 -4.48
N ILE A 26 1.61 -7.80 -3.30
CA ILE A 26 0.22 -7.40 -3.04
C ILE A 26 0.19 -6.41 -1.87
N VAL A 27 -0.56 -5.31 -2.05
CA VAL A 27 -0.92 -4.36 -1.01
C VAL A 27 -2.44 -4.35 -0.91
N ALA A 28 -2.99 -4.91 0.16
CA ALA A 28 -4.44 -4.85 0.40
C ALA A 28 -4.83 -3.46 0.90
N ILE A 29 -5.95 -2.92 0.41
CA ILE A 29 -6.38 -1.55 0.72
C ILE A 29 -7.72 -1.58 1.44
N ILE A 30 -7.69 -1.20 2.71
CA ILE A 30 -8.85 -1.05 3.57
C ILE A 30 -9.36 0.39 3.48
N ARG A 31 -10.64 0.55 3.13
CA ARG A 31 -11.28 1.85 2.99
C ARG A 31 -12.71 1.84 3.50
N GLY A 32 -13.05 2.79 4.38
CA GLY A 32 -14.44 3.08 4.77
C GLY A 32 -15.08 2.00 5.64
N ILE A 33 -14.29 1.17 6.34
CA ILE A 33 -14.80 0.21 7.33
C ILE A 33 -14.97 0.87 8.69
N ASP A 34 -15.75 0.27 9.56
CA ASP A 34 -15.87 0.67 10.95
C ASP A 34 -14.65 0.24 11.78
N ALA A 35 -14.31 1.01 12.81
CA ALA A 35 -13.09 0.79 13.61
C ALA A 35 -13.14 -0.52 14.41
N ASP A 36 -14.32 -0.94 14.82
CA ASP A 36 -14.55 -2.11 15.66
C ASP A 36 -14.34 -3.46 14.92
N VAL A 37 -14.36 -3.45 13.57
CA VAL A 37 -14.09 -4.64 12.76
C VAL A 37 -12.70 -4.62 12.11
N CYS A 38 -11.90 -3.57 12.35
CA CYS A 38 -10.62 -3.38 11.66
C CYS A 38 -9.63 -4.52 11.94
N SER A 39 -9.52 -4.98 13.19
CA SER A 39 -8.61 -6.07 13.55
C SER A 39 -9.00 -7.39 12.91
N GLU A 40 -10.30 -7.73 12.88
CA GLU A 40 -10.79 -8.93 12.22
C GLU A 40 -10.54 -8.91 10.71
N VAL A 41 -10.69 -7.75 10.07
CA VAL A 41 -10.39 -7.58 8.63
C VAL A 41 -8.90 -7.75 8.36
N VAL A 42 -8.03 -7.16 9.19
CA VAL A 42 -6.57 -7.31 9.06
C VAL A 42 -6.16 -8.77 9.26
N ASP A 43 -6.68 -9.43 10.29
CA ASP A 43 -6.40 -10.84 10.60
C ASP A 43 -6.79 -11.76 9.43
N ALA A 44 -8.00 -11.62 8.90
CA ALA A 44 -8.48 -12.39 7.76
C ALA A 44 -7.63 -12.22 6.49
N ILE A 45 -7.21 -10.99 6.19
CA ILE A 45 -6.33 -10.69 5.06
C ILE A 45 -4.94 -11.34 5.26
N ALA A 46 -4.42 -11.26 6.49
CA ALA A 46 -3.13 -11.84 6.85
C ALA A 46 -3.14 -13.37 6.83
N GLU A 47 -4.22 -14.02 7.28
CA GLU A 47 -4.43 -15.46 7.16
C GLU A 47 -4.42 -15.92 5.68
N GLY A 48 -4.87 -15.08 4.76
CA GLY A 48 -4.77 -15.29 3.32
C GLY A 48 -3.36 -15.08 2.74
N GLY A 49 -2.39 -14.70 3.57
CA GLY A 49 -0.97 -14.54 3.18
C GLY A 49 -0.56 -13.16 2.70
N VAL A 50 -1.43 -12.14 2.82
CA VAL A 50 -1.08 -10.74 2.52
C VAL A 50 -0.61 -10.05 3.79
N ASP A 51 0.67 -9.70 3.84
CA ASP A 51 1.34 -9.07 4.98
C ASP A 51 1.65 -7.57 4.79
N VAL A 52 1.07 -6.93 3.77
CA VAL A 52 1.15 -5.50 3.51
C VAL A 52 -0.25 -4.91 3.35
N ILE A 53 -0.67 -4.08 4.29
CA ILE A 53 -2.03 -3.57 4.39
C ILE A 53 -2.04 -2.04 4.50
N GLU A 54 -2.76 -1.37 3.60
CA GLU A 54 -2.98 0.08 3.57
C GLU A 54 -4.34 0.42 4.20
N ILE A 55 -4.38 1.25 5.26
CA ILE A 55 -5.62 1.84 5.77
C ILE A 55 -5.71 3.28 5.24
N THR A 56 -6.82 3.63 4.58
CA THR A 56 -6.93 4.94 3.95
C THR A 56 -7.27 6.03 4.98
N ALA A 57 -6.48 7.12 5.01
CA ALA A 57 -6.57 8.22 5.97
C ALA A 57 -7.91 9.00 5.92
N ASN A 58 -8.69 8.85 4.84
CA ASN A 58 -10.03 9.42 4.75
C ASN A 58 -11.12 8.52 5.37
N THR A 59 -10.77 7.37 5.92
CA THR A 59 -11.66 6.54 6.73
C THR A 59 -11.81 7.21 8.11
N PRO A 60 -13.03 7.39 8.64
CA PRO A 60 -13.22 7.94 9.98
C PRO A 60 -12.47 7.12 11.04
N GLY A 61 -11.66 7.78 11.87
CA GLY A 61 -10.86 7.09 12.90
C GLY A 61 -9.58 6.40 12.40
N ALA A 62 -9.17 6.59 11.13
CA ALA A 62 -8.05 5.88 10.51
C ALA A 62 -6.73 5.94 11.33
N VAL A 63 -6.39 7.09 11.92
CA VAL A 63 -5.16 7.23 12.73
C VAL A 63 -5.17 6.30 13.94
N GLU A 64 -6.32 6.13 14.60
CA GLU A 64 -6.48 5.25 15.74
C GLU A 64 -6.52 3.77 15.32
N MET A 65 -7.20 3.46 14.19
CA MET A 65 -7.15 2.12 13.58
C MET A 65 -5.71 1.71 13.28
N ILE A 66 -4.93 2.57 12.62
CA ILE A 66 -3.52 2.31 12.30
C ILE A 66 -2.73 2.04 13.58
N ARG A 67 -2.94 2.84 14.64
CA ARG A 67 -2.26 2.64 15.94
C ARG A 67 -2.59 1.27 16.52
N GLN A 68 -3.89 0.94 16.59
CA GLN A 68 -4.38 -0.32 17.15
C GLN A 68 -3.77 -1.52 16.44
N VAL A 69 -3.92 -1.59 15.10
CA VAL A 69 -3.46 -2.76 14.34
C VAL A 69 -1.93 -2.82 14.21
N SER A 70 -1.23 -1.68 14.23
CA SER A 70 0.24 -1.68 14.28
C SER A 70 0.81 -2.18 15.61
N ASP A 71 0.08 -2.00 16.69
CA ASP A 71 0.46 -2.53 18.03
C ASP A 71 0.06 -4.02 18.17
N GLU A 72 -0.98 -4.47 17.46
CA GLU A 72 -1.53 -5.82 17.53
C GLU A 72 -0.82 -6.81 16.60
N PHE A 73 -0.41 -6.37 15.40
CA PHE A 73 0.16 -7.22 14.35
C PHE A 73 1.62 -6.84 14.03
N GLU A 74 2.58 -7.41 14.75
CA GLU A 74 4.02 -7.10 14.59
C GLU A 74 4.60 -7.61 13.24
N ASP A 75 4.00 -8.65 12.67
CA ASP A 75 4.47 -9.29 11.43
C ASP A 75 3.81 -8.75 10.16
N ILE A 76 2.91 -7.77 10.27
CA ILE A 76 2.20 -7.15 9.14
C ILE A 76 2.67 -5.71 8.97
N ALA A 77 3.06 -5.34 7.74
CA ALA A 77 3.39 -3.96 7.42
C ALA A 77 2.09 -3.14 7.27
N ILE A 78 1.75 -2.37 8.27
CA ILE A 78 0.58 -1.47 8.23
C ILE A 78 1.01 -0.13 7.66
N GLY A 79 0.31 0.35 6.63
CA GLY A 79 0.53 1.63 6.01
C GLY A 79 -0.70 2.53 5.98
N ALA A 80 -0.50 3.79 5.60
CA ALA A 80 -1.56 4.77 5.46
C ALA A 80 -1.73 5.22 4.01
N GLY A 81 -2.94 5.10 3.48
CA GLY A 81 -3.27 5.57 2.13
C GLY A 81 -4.09 6.86 2.11
N THR A 82 -4.26 7.41 0.91
CA THR A 82 -5.01 8.65 0.70
C THR A 82 -4.50 9.82 1.55
N VAL A 83 -3.19 9.84 1.80
CA VAL A 83 -2.51 10.93 2.51
C VAL A 83 -2.33 12.11 1.57
N LEU A 84 -2.81 13.30 1.95
CA LEU A 84 -2.88 14.46 1.06
C LEU A 84 -1.98 15.63 1.47
N ASP A 85 -1.42 15.60 2.68
CA ASP A 85 -0.60 16.66 3.27
C ASP A 85 0.46 16.11 4.24
N ALA A 86 1.46 16.93 4.52
CA ALA A 86 2.57 16.57 5.41
C ALA A 86 2.13 16.34 6.86
N GLU A 87 1.12 17.05 7.33
CA GLU A 87 0.56 16.94 8.67
C GLU A 87 -0.09 15.57 8.87
N THR A 88 -0.91 15.15 7.93
CA THR A 88 -1.52 13.81 7.91
C THR A 88 -0.43 12.73 7.80
N ALA A 89 0.56 12.91 6.92
CA ALA A 89 1.68 11.97 6.81
C ALA A 89 2.40 11.79 8.16
N ARG A 90 2.66 12.91 8.86
CA ARG A 90 3.31 12.84 10.16
C ARG A 90 2.43 12.20 11.24
N ALA A 91 1.12 12.47 11.22
CA ALA A 91 0.18 11.87 12.18
C ALA A 91 0.12 10.35 12.05
N VAL A 92 0.00 9.83 10.81
CA VAL A 92 -0.05 8.37 10.59
C VAL A 92 1.29 7.67 10.90
N GLN A 93 2.42 8.31 10.62
CA GLN A 93 3.75 7.82 11.02
C GLN A 93 3.89 7.70 12.55
N LEU A 94 3.35 8.66 13.28
CA LEU A 94 3.34 8.62 14.75
C LEU A 94 2.37 7.58 15.31
N ALA A 95 1.37 7.20 14.53
CA ALA A 95 0.43 6.13 14.84
C ALA A 95 1.00 4.72 14.55
N GLY A 96 2.13 4.60 13.86
CA GLY A 96 2.77 3.31 13.57
C GLY A 96 2.82 2.95 12.08
N ALA A 97 2.27 3.80 11.17
CA ALA A 97 2.34 3.50 9.74
C ALA A 97 3.78 3.33 9.26
N GLU A 98 4.07 2.17 8.67
CA GLU A 98 5.38 1.78 8.15
C GLU A 98 5.61 2.24 6.71
N PHE A 99 4.54 2.56 5.97
CA PHE A 99 4.61 3.17 4.63
C PHE A 99 3.44 4.13 4.42
N VAL A 100 3.59 5.03 3.46
CA VAL A 100 2.59 6.03 3.11
C VAL A 100 2.24 5.93 1.63
N VAL A 101 0.95 6.11 1.30
CA VAL A 101 0.48 6.11 -0.07
C VAL A 101 -0.37 7.37 -0.34
N THR A 102 -0.07 8.05 -1.43
CA THR A 102 -0.81 9.24 -1.87
C THR A 102 -1.57 8.98 -3.17
N PRO A 103 -2.70 9.66 -3.42
CA PRO A 103 -3.39 9.55 -4.71
C PRO A 103 -2.84 10.49 -5.78
N THR A 104 -1.93 11.41 -5.41
CA THR A 104 -1.37 12.47 -6.27
C THR A 104 0.09 12.70 -5.96
N VAL A 105 0.83 13.37 -6.84
CA VAL A 105 2.17 13.87 -6.53
C VAL A 105 2.07 15.06 -5.58
N ASN A 106 2.60 14.88 -4.37
CA ASN A 106 2.72 15.94 -3.37
C ASN A 106 4.14 15.91 -2.78
N THR A 107 4.95 16.89 -3.14
CA THR A 107 6.37 16.97 -2.74
C THR A 107 6.55 17.14 -1.24
N ASP A 108 5.64 17.83 -0.55
CA ASP A 108 5.73 18.05 0.89
C ASP A 108 5.50 16.74 1.67
N VAL A 109 4.61 15.87 1.16
CA VAL A 109 4.41 14.51 1.72
C VAL A 109 5.64 13.65 1.46
N ILE A 110 6.19 13.67 0.24
CA ILE A 110 7.40 12.91 -0.12
C ILE A 110 8.57 13.35 0.78
N GLU A 111 8.80 14.65 0.92
CA GLU A 111 9.85 15.21 1.77
C GLU A 111 9.67 14.82 3.24
N THR A 112 8.43 14.83 3.74
CA THR A 112 8.12 14.41 5.10
C THR A 112 8.40 12.92 5.31
N CYS A 113 8.01 12.07 4.38
CA CYS A 113 8.29 10.63 4.43
C CYS A 113 9.79 10.36 4.44
N ASN A 114 10.55 10.97 3.51
CA ASN A 114 12.00 10.84 3.43
C ASN A 114 12.70 11.32 4.71
N ARG A 115 12.26 12.44 5.29
CA ARG A 115 12.83 13.00 6.53
C ARG A 115 12.73 12.03 7.69
N TYR A 116 11.68 11.23 7.75
CA TYR A 116 11.45 10.30 8.85
C TYR A 116 11.73 8.84 8.48
N GLY A 117 12.22 8.57 7.27
CA GLY A 117 12.59 7.23 6.81
C GLY A 117 11.36 6.31 6.67
N THR A 118 10.29 6.81 6.05
CA THR A 118 9.06 6.04 5.79
C THR A 118 8.89 5.89 4.29
N PRO A 119 8.88 4.67 3.73
CA PRO A 119 8.65 4.45 2.32
C PRO A 119 7.35 5.08 1.82
N ILE A 120 7.39 5.64 0.60
CA ILE A 120 6.24 6.30 0.01
C ILE A 120 5.94 5.81 -1.41
N ALA A 121 4.65 5.48 -1.65
CA ALA A 121 4.09 5.24 -2.97
C ALA A 121 3.25 6.45 -3.40
N THR A 122 3.72 7.18 -4.40
CA THR A 122 3.12 8.44 -4.83
C THR A 122 2.22 8.25 -6.05
N GLY A 123 0.99 8.78 -5.99
CA GLY A 123 0.00 8.69 -7.06
C GLY A 123 0.43 9.42 -8.33
N VAL A 124 0.44 8.71 -9.46
CA VAL A 124 0.83 9.21 -10.79
C VAL A 124 -0.11 8.66 -11.85
N MET A 125 -0.22 9.37 -12.97
CA MET A 125 -0.93 8.92 -14.17
C MET A 125 -0.09 9.07 -15.43
N THR A 126 0.93 9.90 -15.43
CA THR A 126 1.74 10.25 -16.60
C THR A 126 3.23 9.98 -16.36
N PRO A 127 4.03 9.79 -17.44
CA PRO A 127 5.48 9.67 -17.32
C PRO A 127 6.14 10.89 -16.64
N THR A 128 5.61 12.09 -16.86
CA THR A 128 6.11 13.31 -16.24
C THR A 128 5.92 13.28 -14.72
N GLU A 129 4.72 12.89 -14.25
CA GLU A 129 4.46 12.74 -12.82
C GLU A 129 5.32 11.63 -12.21
N ALA A 130 5.48 10.50 -12.89
CA ALA A 130 6.29 9.38 -12.43
C ALA A 130 7.76 9.79 -12.25
N LEU A 131 8.34 10.50 -13.22
CA LEU A 131 9.70 11.01 -13.12
C LEU A 131 9.83 12.04 -12.01
N SER A 132 8.91 13.01 -11.93
CA SER A 132 8.92 14.06 -10.90
C SER A 132 8.82 13.49 -9.49
N ALA A 133 7.95 12.47 -9.28
CA ALA A 133 7.82 11.78 -8.00
C ALA A 133 9.11 11.05 -7.61
N THR A 134 9.73 10.34 -8.57
CA THR A 134 10.99 9.61 -8.34
C THR A 134 12.13 10.57 -8.03
N GLU A 135 12.26 11.68 -8.76
CA GLU A 135 13.27 12.71 -8.52
C GLU A 135 13.07 13.41 -7.16
N ALA A 136 11.83 13.53 -6.69
CA ALA A 136 11.53 14.03 -5.35
C ALA A 136 11.83 13.00 -4.24
N GLY A 137 12.13 11.75 -4.57
CA GLY A 137 12.51 10.69 -3.64
C GLY A 137 11.38 9.73 -3.26
N ALA A 138 10.34 9.57 -4.12
CA ALA A 138 9.35 8.53 -3.94
C ALA A 138 9.96 7.13 -4.19
N ASP A 139 9.65 6.16 -3.33
CA ASP A 139 10.11 4.77 -3.46
C ASP A 139 9.36 4.00 -4.54
N PHE A 140 8.07 4.33 -4.71
CA PHE A 140 7.17 3.71 -5.67
C PHE A 140 6.27 4.75 -6.33
N CYS A 141 5.83 4.45 -7.54
CA CYS A 141 4.77 5.18 -8.24
C CYS A 141 3.48 4.37 -8.24
N LYS A 142 2.46 4.84 -7.51
CA LYS A 142 1.10 4.29 -7.56
C LYS A 142 0.41 4.77 -8.83
N LEU A 143 0.25 3.90 -9.83
CA LEU A 143 -0.55 4.22 -11.00
C LEU A 143 -2.04 4.20 -10.64
N PHE A 144 -2.69 5.37 -10.58
CA PHE A 144 -4.07 5.49 -10.09
C PHE A 144 -4.90 6.53 -10.87
N PRO A 145 -6.14 6.19 -11.25
CA PRO A 145 -6.78 4.87 -11.17
C PRO A 145 -6.38 3.96 -12.36
N ALA A 146 -5.88 2.75 -12.07
CA ALA A 146 -5.41 1.83 -13.11
C ALA A 146 -6.53 1.28 -14.01
N SER A 147 -7.78 1.29 -13.53
CA SER A 147 -8.97 0.87 -14.29
C SER A 147 -9.21 1.68 -15.56
N THR A 148 -8.74 2.92 -15.62
CA THR A 148 -8.95 3.80 -16.79
C THR A 148 -7.95 3.55 -17.91
N THR A 149 -6.80 2.96 -17.61
CA THR A 149 -5.67 2.85 -18.55
C THR A 149 -5.25 1.41 -18.82
N GLY A 150 -5.42 0.53 -17.83
CA GLY A 150 -5.07 -0.88 -17.92
C GLY A 150 -3.56 -1.17 -17.97
N PRO A 151 -3.18 -2.47 -18.12
CA PRO A 151 -1.78 -2.92 -18.12
C PRO A 151 -0.90 -2.29 -19.19
N ARG A 152 -1.48 -1.99 -20.36
CA ARG A 152 -0.75 -1.33 -21.47
C ARG A 152 -0.11 0.00 -21.06
N HIS A 153 -0.71 0.71 -20.12
CA HIS A 153 -0.18 1.98 -19.65
C HIS A 153 1.05 1.79 -18.77
N VAL A 154 1.08 0.74 -17.96
CA VAL A 154 2.27 0.35 -17.19
C VAL A 154 3.45 0.10 -18.13
N SER A 155 3.27 -0.73 -19.16
CA SER A 155 4.30 -0.98 -20.17
C SER A 155 4.74 0.30 -20.90
N ALA A 156 3.79 1.21 -21.19
CA ALA A 156 4.10 2.47 -21.89
C ALA A 156 4.95 3.43 -21.03
N ILE A 157 4.77 3.43 -19.70
CA ILE A 157 5.61 4.20 -18.77
C ILE A 157 6.96 3.49 -18.59
N ASN A 158 6.98 2.18 -18.38
CA ASN A 158 8.18 1.40 -18.15
C ASN A 158 9.14 1.41 -19.34
N GLY A 159 8.63 1.52 -20.56
CA GLY A 159 9.47 1.57 -21.78
C GLY A 159 10.56 2.64 -21.70
N PRO A 160 10.23 3.92 -21.52
CA PRO A 160 11.21 5.00 -21.36
C PRO A 160 11.77 5.13 -19.92
N LEU A 161 11.09 4.62 -18.90
CA LEU A 161 11.42 4.79 -17.47
C LEU A 161 11.50 3.45 -16.72
N PRO A 162 12.37 2.50 -17.14
CA PRO A 162 12.42 1.16 -16.55
C PRO A 162 12.89 1.15 -15.08
N GLN A 163 13.45 2.25 -14.59
CA GLN A 163 13.89 2.41 -13.20
C GLN A 163 12.76 2.80 -12.24
N VAL A 164 11.57 3.14 -12.74
CA VAL A 164 10.43 3.56 -11.91
C VAL A 164 9.62 2.35 -11.47
N PRO A 165 9.59 2.00 -10.18
CA PRO A 165 8.78 0.90 -9.70
C PRO A 165 7.30 1.30 -9.63
N ILE A 166 6.46 0.64 -10.43
CA ILE A 166 5.03 0.98 -10.57
C ILE A 166 4.16 -0.01 -9.83
N ILE A 167 3.20 0.51 -9.04
CA ILE A 167 2.14 -0.23 -8.33
C ILE A 167 0.78 0.22 -8.89
N PRO A 168 0.19 -0.52 -9.85
CA PRO A 168 -1.16 -0.25 -10.32
C PRO A 168 -2.17 -0.42 -9.19
N THR A 169 -3.10 0.54 -9.09
CA THR A 169 -4.11 0.57 -8.03
C THR A 169 -5.44 1.11 -8.57
N GLY A 170 -6.54 0.55 -8.07
CA GLY A 170 -7.89 0.95 -8.48
C GLY A 170 -8.38 0.17 -9.70
N GLY A 171 -9.31 -0.78 -9.47
CA GLY A 171 -9.85 -1.68 -10.47
C GLY A 171 -8.95 -2.88 -10.80
N VAL A 172 -8.04 -3.21 -9.90
CA VAL A 172 -7.29 -4.47 -9.95
C VAL A 172 -8.19 -5.61 -9.48
N SER A 173 -8.25 -6.69 -10.25
CA SER A 173 -9.00 -7.90 -9.97
C SER A 173 -8.19 -9.13 -10.40
N LEU A 174 -8.61 -10.33 -10.03
CA LEU A 174 -7.98 -11.58 -10.47
C LEU A 174 -7.93 -11.71 -12.00
N ASP A 175 -8.94 -11.18 -12.70
CA ASP A 175 -9.02 -11.22 -14.17
C ASP A 175 -7.91 -10.42 -14.87
N ASN A 176 -7.34 -9.39 -14.21
CA ASN A 176 -6.37 -8.49 -14.83
C ASN A 176 -5.01 -8.43 -14.11
N ALA A 177 -4.90 -9.03 -12.93
CA ALA A 177 -3.70 -8.95 -12.09
C ALA A 177 -2.45 -9.52 -12.79
N ALA A 178 -2.55 -10.70 -13.41
CA ALA A 178 -1.46 -11.30 -14.18
C ALA A 178 -0.95 -10.36 -15.28
N ALA A 179 -1.86 -9.74 -16.03
CA ALA A 179 -1.49 -8.83 -17.10
C ALA A 179 -0.78 -7.55 -16.58
N PHE A 180 -1.07 -7.10 -15.36
CA PHE A 180 -0.32 -5.99 -14.75
C PHE A 180 1.11 -6.40 -14.37
N PHE A 181 1.32 -7.60 -13.84
CA PHE A 181 2.67 -8.11 -13.58
C PHE A 181 3.46 -8.30 -14.87
N GLU A 182 2.87 -8.92 -15.91
CA GLU A 182 3.47 -9.06 -17.23
C GLU A 182 3.83 -7.70 -17.87
N ALA A 183 3.07 -6.65 -17.55
CA ALA A 183 3.35 -5.28 -17.98
C ALA A 183 4.51 -4.61 -17.21
N GLY A 184 5.04 -5.26 -16.17
CA GLY A 184 6.17 -4.79 -15.36
C GLY A 184 5.77 -4.07 -14.08
N ALA A 185 4.57 -4.32 -13.53
CA ALA A 185 4.22 -3.89 -12.19
C ALA A 185 5.07 -4.62 -11.14
N VAL A 186 5.56 -3.92 -10.12
CA VAL A 186 6.37 -4.52 -9.04
C VAL A 186 5.50 -5.06 -7.90
N ALA A 187 4.32 -4.52 -7.75
CA ALA A 187 3.28 -4.95 -6.81
C ALA A 187 1.92 -4.44 -7.31
N LEU A 188 0.83 -4.91 -6.72
CA LEU A 188 -0.56 -4.49 -7.01
C LEU A 188 -1.22 -3.93 -5.77
N GLY A 189 -1.91 -2.78 -5.90
CA GLY A 189 -2.78 -2.25 -4.86
C GLY A 189 -4.22 -2.74 -5.07
N VAL A 190 -4.69 -3.61 -4.20
CA VAL A 190 -5.98 -4.30 -4.33
C VAL A 190 -6.94 -3.84 -3.23
N GLY A 191 -8.05 -3.25 -3.61
CA GLY A 191 -9.10 -2.79 -2.69
C GLY A 191 -10.26 -3.80 -2.62
N SER A 192 -11.40 -3.44 -3.19
CA SER A 192 -12.66 -4.20 -3.10
C SER A 192 -12.62 -5.64 -3.62
N SER A 193 -11.59 -6.02 -4.36
CA SER A 193 -11.40 -7.41 -4.79
C SER A 193 -10.85 -8.33 -3.69
N ILE A 194 -10.32 -7.77 -2.59
CA ILE A 194 -9.94 -8.49 -1.37
C ILE A 194 -10.85 -8.02 -0.22
N VAL A 195 -11.01 -6.72 -0.06
CA VAL A 195 -11.77 -6.09 1.03
C VAL A 195 -13.20 -5.84 0.57
N ASP A 196 -14.01 -6.90 0.56
CA ASP A 196 -15.42 -6.84 0.16
C ASP A 196 -16.28 -6.30 1.32
N SER A 197 -16.89 -5.13 1.12
CA SER A 197 -17.72 -4.48 2.14
C SER A 197 -18.99 -5.28 2.49
N ASP A 198 -19.59 -5.98 1.52
CA ASP A 198 -20.80 -6.77 1.78
C ASP A 198 -20.45 -8.00 2.62
N ALA A 199 -19.29 -8.63 2.39
CA ALA A 199 -18.81 -9.73 3.22
C ALA A 199 -18.46 -9.27 4.65
N ILE A 200 -17.84 -8.10 4.80
CA ILE A 200 -17.55 -7.50 6.12
C ILE A 200 -18.83 -7.22 6.89
N ASP A 201 -19.82 -6.59 6.25
CA ASP A 201 -21.11 -6.28 6.85
C ASP A 201 -21.89 -7.54 7.25
N ALA A 202 -21.68 -8.66 6.54
CA ALA A 202 -22.26 -9.96 6.85
C ALA A 202 -21.46 -10.76 7.92
N GLY A 203 -20.24 -10.31 8.29
CA GLY A 203 -19.33 -11.06 9.17
C GLY A 203 -18.69 -12.28 8.50
N GLU A 204 -18.62 -12.30 7.17
CA GLU A 204 -18.09 -13.42 6.36
C GLU A 204 -16.59 -13.18 6.07
N PHE A 205 -15.74 -13.10 7.10
CA PHE A 205 -14.31 -12.80 6.99
C PHE A 205 -13.52 -13.88 6.22
N ASP A 206 -13.97 -15.15 6.25
CA ASP A 206 -13.36 -16.23 5.45
C ASP A 206 -13.30 -15.88 3.94
N ALA A 207 -14.25 -15.09 3.43
CA ALA A 207 -14.26 -14.65 2.04
C ALA A 207 -13.08 -13.71 1.73
N LEU A 208 -12.66 -12.87 2.69
CA LEU A 208 -11.49 -12.01 2.56
C LEU A 208 -10.20 -12.84 2.54
N THR A 209 -10.13 -13.86 3.41
CA THR A 209 -9.01 -14.82 3.47
C THR A 209 -8.85 -15.56 2.14
N GLU A 210 -9.96 -16.08 1.58
CA GLU A 210 -9.94 -16.76 0.28
C GLU A 210 -9.48 -15.83 -0.84
N ALA A 211 -10.06 -14.64 -0.94
CA ALA A 211 -9.68 -13.64 -1.94
C ALA A 211 -8.20 -13.23 -1.80
N ALA A 212 -7.71 -13.00 -0.59
CA ALA A 212 -6.30 -12.66 -0.34
C ALA A 212 -5.37 -13.80 -0.82
N SER A 213 -5.71 -15.06 -0.50
CA SER A 213 -4.91 -16.23 -0.89
C SER A 213 -4.84 -16.43 -2.41
N GLU A 214 -5.94 -16.16 -3.12
CA GLU A 214 -5.96 -16.21 -4.60
C GLU A 214 -5.04 -15.15 -5.22
N PHE A 215 -5.02 -13.93 -4.68
CA PHE A 215 -4.09 -12.89 -5.14
C PHE A 215 -2.63 -13.22 -4.83
N VAL A 216 -2.33 -13.81 -3.67
CA VAL A 216 -0.98 -14.26 -3.32
C VAL A 216 -0.51 -15.34 -4.29
N ALA A 217 -1.32 -16.38 -4.53
CA ALA A 217 -0.99 -17.45 -5.47
C ALA A 217 -0.73 -16.92 -6.89
N LEU A 218 -1.57 -15.96 -7.34
CA LEU A 218 -1.38 -15.32 -8.64
C LEU A 218 -0.08 -14.51 -8.69
N ALA A 219 0.26 -13.78 -7.62
CA ALA A 219 1.49 -13.01 -7.56
C ALA A 219 2.73 -13.91 -7.57
N GLU A 220 2.70 -15.07 -6.93
CA GLU A 220 3.78 -16.06 -6.94
C GLU A 220 4.01 -16.66 -8.34
N GLU A 221 2.96 -16.83 -9.14
CA GLU A 221 3.05 -17.40 -10.48
C GLU A 221 3.58 -16.40 -11.52
N HIS A 222 3.30 -15.10 -11.39
CA HIS A 222 3.50 -14.09 -12.45
C HIS A 222 4.60 -13.04 -12.16
N ARG A 223 5.36 -13.18 -11.10
CA ARG A 223 6.45 -12.24 -10.71
C ARG A 223 7.83 -12.76 -11.02
#